data_1edc67652b444528f9930fd0e46ec4f6
#
_entry.id   1edc67652b444528f9930fd0e46ec4f6
#
_cell.length_a   1.000
_cell.length_b   1.000
_cell.length_c   1.000
_cell.angle_alpha   90.00
_cell.angle_beta   90.00
_cell.angle_gamma   90.00
#
_symmetry.space_group_name_H-M   'P 1'
#
loop_
_entity.id
_entity.type
_entity.pdbx_description
1 polymer ?
#
loop_
_entity_poly.entity_id
_entity_poly.type
_entity_poly.pdbx_seq_one_letter_code
_entity_poly.pdbx_strand_id
1 'polypeptide(L)'
;MYIHKYIHTEAFMSKKYAVLVVDMLNDFVTGALKCDRGLAIVPQTAKLLDGCRKKGVPVIFCNDAHIKGIDHELKLWGDHAIAGTDGAKVIDELHQSDSDYVVPKRRYSGFFHTDLDVLLTELKVDTVIMTGLHTHMCVRHTSADAYQLGYNVVVAKDATDSFTKEDYDYGIKYLKEVYGAEISDVDTLLKTL
;
A
#
# COMPACT_ATOMS: atom_id res chain seq x y z
N MET A 1 13.04 -44.16 -20.03
CA MET A 1 12.82 -43.10 -19.01
C MET A 1 12.86 -41.78 -19.73
N TYR A 2 11.68 -41.29 -20.17
CA TYR A 2 11.57 -40.03 -20.93
C TYR A 2 11.33 -38.89 -19.97
N ILE A 3 12.34 -38.02 -19.82
CA ILE A 3 12.20 -36.73 -19.09
C ILE A 3 11.62 -35.75 -20.10
N HIS A 4 10.33 -35.45 -19.99
CA HIS A 4 9.71 -34.35 -20.71
C HIS A 4 10.24 -33.04 -20.11
N LYS A 5 11.14 -32.36 -20.84
CA LYS A 5 11.44 -30.95 -20.59
C LYS A 5 10.19 -30.13 -20.94
N TYR A 6 9.45 -29.70 -19.93
CA TYR A 6 8.50 -28.63 -20.13
C TYR A 6 9.29 -27.33 -20.38
N ILE A 7 9.36 -26.96 -21.64
CA ILE A 7 9.80 -25.60 -22.02
C ILE A 7 8.60 -24.71 -21.72
N HIS A 8 8.59 -24.06 -20.54
CA HIS A 8 7.72 -22.93 -20.31
C HIS A 8 8.21 -21.80 -21.21
N THR A 9 7.56 -21.61 -22.36
CA THR A 9 7.54 -20.31 -23.04
C THR A 9 6.69 -19.40 -22.17
N GLU A 10 7.31 -18.73 -21.19
CA GLU A 10 6.71 -17.55 -20.57
C GLU A 10 6.50 -16.54 -21.69
N ALA A 11 5.28 -16.47 -22.21
CA ALA A 11 4.87 -15.28 -22.94
C ALA A 11 5.07 -14.12 -21.96
N PHE A 12 5.90 -13.16 -22.31
CA PHE A 12 6.11 -11.91 -21.58
C PHE A 12 4.76 -11.18 -21.53
N MET A 13 3.89 -11.57 -20.60
CA MET A 13 2.68 -10.82 -20.30
C MET A 13 3.14 -9.54 -19.60
N SER A 14 2.80 -8.38 -20.15
CA SER A 14 3.07 -7.10 -19.49
C SER A 14 2.43 -7.12 -18.11
N LYS A 15 3.21 -6.78 -17.08
CA LYS A 15 2.73 -6.66 -15.70
C LYS A 15 1.51 -5.72 -15.65
N LYS A 16 0.49 -6.12 -14.90
CA LYS A 16 -0.68 -5.28 -14.64
C LYS A 16 -0.61 -4.75 -13.21
N TYR A 17 -0.34 -3.48 -13.11
CA TYR A 17 -0.10 -2.80 -11.85
C TYR A 17 -1.36 -2.24 -11.24
N ALA A 18 -1.39 -2.15 -9.88
CA ALA A 18 -2.19 -1.20 -9.12
C ALA A 18 -1.31 -0.57 -8.03
N VAL A 19 -1.57 0.68 -7.66
CA VAL A 19 -0.90 1.30 -6.51
C VAL A 19 -1.82 1.23 -5.29
N LEU A 20 -1.30 0.67 -4.19
CA LEU A 20 -1.97 0.61 -2.88
C LEU A 20 -1.44 1.72 -1.99
N VAL A 21 -2.31 2.67 -1.66
CA VAL A 21 -2.01 3.79 -0.78
C VAL A 21 -2.49 3.43 0.62
N VAL A 22 -1.55 3.14 1.51
CA VAL A 22 -1.86 2.63 2.84
C VAL A 22 -1.82 3.78 3.85
N ASP A 23 -2.96 4.06 4.47
CA ASP A 23 -3.12 4.94 5.64
C ASP A 23 -2.52 6.34 5.53
N MET A 24 -2.57 6.95 4.35
CA MET A 24 -2.23 8.37 4.19
C MET A 24 -3.40 9.26 4.65
N LEU A 25 -3.73 9.16 5.92
CA LEU A 25 -4.87 9.80 6.58
C LEU A 25 -4.45 10.99 7.45
N ASN A 26 -5.38 11.89 7.72
CA ASN A 26 -5.14 13.04 8.62
C ASN A 26 -4.58 12.60 9.97
N ASP A 27 -5.13 11.55 10.60
CA ASP A 27 -4.66 11.09 11.91
C ASP A 27 -3.22 10.53 11.88
N PHE A 28 -2.77 9.96 10.77
CA PHE A 28 -1.41 9.40 10.66
C PHE A 28 -0.37 10.42 10.20
N VAL A 29 -0.78 11.47 9.50
CA VAL A 29 0.17 12.48 8.99
C VAL A 29 0.29 13.67 9.95
N THR A 30 -0.83 14.22 10.43
CA THR A 30 -0.84 15.46 11.24
C THR A 30 -1.68 15.35 12.52
N GLY A 31 -2.50 14.30 12.68
CA GLY A 31 -3.49 14.14 13.75
C GLY A 31 -3.04 13.26 14.91
N ALA A 32 -3.91 12.33 15.34
CA ALA A 32 -3.78 11.55 16.59
C ALA A 32 -2.49 10.71 16.67
N LEU A 33 -2.05 10.15 15.55
CA LEU A 33 -0.82 9.34 15.42
C LEU A 33 0.21 10.03 14.50
N LYS A 34 0.32 11.36 14.65
CA LYS A 34 1.19 12.20 13.83
C LYS A 34 2.56 11.60 13.59
N CYS A 35 3.00 11.61 12.32
CA CYS A 35 4.30 11.14 11.89
C CYS A 35 4.98 12.18 10.97
N ASP A 36 5.99 12.89 11.48
CA ASP A 36 6.71 13.90 10.68
C ASP A 36 7.39 13.29 9.45
N ARG A 37 7.84 12.05 9.55
CA ARG A 37 8.39 11.28 8.43
C ARG A 37 7.31 10.93 7.40
N GLY A 38 6.06 10.68 7.87
CA GLY A 38 4.90 10.51 7.01
C GLY A 38 4.56 11.79 6.22
N LEU A 39 4.71 12.95 6.84
CA LEU A 39 4.54 14.23 6.14
C LEU A 39 5.60 14.40 5.03
N ALA A 40 6.84 13.95 5.27
CA ALA A 40 7.93 14.09 4.32
C ALA A 40 7.74 13.29 3.02
N ILE A 41 6.98 12.19 3.03
CA ILE A 41 6.72 11.37 1.83
C ILE A 41 5.54 11.87 0.98
N VAL A 42 4.76 12.81 1.46
CA VAL A 42 3.54 13.31 0.77
C VAL A 42 3.83 13.76 -0.66
N PRO A 43 4.89 14.57 -0.97
CA PRO A 43 5.16 14.99 -2.33
C PRO A 43 5.45 13.83 -3.30
N GLN A 44 6.20 12.82 -2.85
CA GLN A 44 6.51 11.66 -3.70
C GLN A 44 5.29 10.75 -3.87
N THR A 45 4.50 10.57 -2.82
CA THR A 45 3.24 9.84 -2.90
C THR A 45 2.30 10.53 -3.91
N ALA A 46 2.05 11.83 -3.79
CA ALA A 46 1.23 12.58 -4.73
C ALA A 46 1.72 12.44 -6.18
N LYS A 47 3.04 12.57 -6.40
CA LYS A 47 3.66 12.39 -7.72
C LYS A 47 3.42 10.98 -8.28
N LEU A 48 3.55 9.94 -7.45
CA LEU A 48 3.27 8.56 -7.86
C LEU A 48 1.82 8.40 -8.29
N LEU A 49 0.87 8.88 -7.48
CA LEU A 49 -0.57 8.75 -7.77
C LEU A 49 -0.96 9.47 -9.05
N ASP A 50 -0.48 10.70 -9.24
CA ASP A 50 -0.73 11.47 -10.47
C ASP A 50 -0.17 10.77 -11.71
N GLY A 51 1.02 10.19 -11.59
CA GLY A 51 1.63 9.41 -12.66
C GLY A 51 0.85 8.14 -12.98
N CYS A 52 0.40 7.42 -11.95
CA CYS A 52 -0.44 6.23 -12.08
C CYS A 52 -1.78 6.56 -12.77
N ARG A 53 -2.49 7.59 -12.30
CA ARG A 53 -3.76 8.04 -12.89
C ARG A 53 -3.60 8.39 -14.40
N LYS A 54 -2.54 9.14 -14.76
CA LYS A 54 -2.24 9.50 -16.16
C LYS A 54 -1.98 8.29 -17.06
N LYS A 55 -1.49 7.20 -16.49
CA LYS A 55 -1.17 5.95 -17.21
C LYS A 55 -2.30 4.91 -17.13
N GLY A 56 -3.42 5.23 -16.47
CA GLY A 56 -4.54 4.30 -16.28
C GLY A 56 -4.24 3.17 -15.31
N VAL A 57 -3.23 3.33 -14.45
CA VAL A 57 -2.93 2.38 -13.37
C VAL A 57 -3.88 2.66 -12.20
N PRO A 58 -4.67 1.68 -11.75
CA PRO A 58 -5.60 1.85 -10.65
C PRO A 58 -4.93 2.35 -9.37
N VAL A 59 -5.54 3.36 -8.73
CA VAL A 59 -5.18 3.85 -7.40
C VAL A 59 -6.18 3.33 -6.39
N ILE A 60 -5.70 2.67 -5.35
CA ILE A 60 -6.52 2.02 -4.32
C ILE A 60 -6.06 2.50 -2.94
N PHE A 61 -6.91 3.23 -2.25
CA PHE A 61 -6.68 3.67 -0.89
C PHE A 61 -7.11 2.58 0.09
N CYS A 62 -6.15 1.97 0.80
CA CYS A 62 -6.37 0.97 1.83
C CYS A 62 -6.26 1.64 3.20
N ASN A 63 -7.37 2.12 3.73
CA ASN A 63 -7.38 3.06 4.83
C ASN A 63 -8.03 2.49 6.10
N ASP A 64 -7.44 2.74 7.24
CA ASP A 64 -8.07 2.47 8.51
C ASP A 64 -9.43 3.20 8.63
N ALA A 65 -10.43 2.46 9.08
CA ALA A 65 -11.79 2.94 9.31
C ALA A 65 -12.36 2.24 10.55
N HIS A 66 -11.83 2.60 11.72
CA HIS A 66 -12.14 1.94 12.99
C HIS A 66 -13.53 2.26 13.51
N ILE A 67 -14.13 1.30 14.23
CA ILE A 67 -15.38 1.50 14.97
C ILE A 67 -15.02 1.84 16.43
N LYS A 68 -15.34 3.06 16.83
CA LYS A 68 -15.05 3.58 18.17
C LYS A 68 -15.63 2.67 19.24
N GLY A 69 -14.83 2.36 20.28
CA GLY A 69 -15.22 1.54 21.42
C GLY A 69 -15.34 0.05 21.14
N ILE A 70 -15.13 -0.40 19.90
CA ILE A 70 -15.27 -1.82 19.50
C ILE A 70 -13.94 -2.39 19.01
N ASP A 71 -13.20 -1.67 18.18
CA ASP A 71 -12.01 -2.21 17.54
C ASP A 71 -10.89 -2.47 18.54
N HIS A 72 -10.36 -3.69 18.46
CA HIS A 72 -9.32 -4.17 19.37
C HIS A 72 -8.05 -3.31 19.30
N GLU A 73 -7.71 -2.82 18.11
CA GLU A 73 -6.51 -2.03 17.85
C GLU A 73 -6.50 -0.70 18.61
N LEU A 74 -7.68 -0.09 18.82
CA LEU A 74 -7.82 1.13 19.61
C LEU A 74 -7.36 0.99 21.05
N LYS A 75 -7.29 -0.23 21.59
CA LYS A 75 -6.75 -0.49 22.95
C LYS A 75 -5.24 -0.26 23.03
N LEU A 76 -4.54 -0.44 21.91
CA LEU A 76 -3.08 -0.27 21.85
C LEU A 76 -2.69 1.15 21.47
N TRP A 77 -3.37 1.72 20.48
CA TRP A 77 -2.98 2.99 19.84
C TRP A 77 -3.84 4.19 20.26
N GLY A 78 -4.91 3.97 21.03
CA GLY A 78 -5.91 5.00 21.30
C GLY A 78 -6.87 5.21 20.11
N ASP A 79 -7.81 6.13 20.29
CA ASP A 79 -8.76 6.49 19.24
C ASP A 79 -8.03 7.18 18.08
N HIS A 80 -8.08 6.58 16.90
CA HIS A 80 -7.54 7.12 15.64
C HIS A 80 -8.32 6.56 14.46
N ALA A 81 -8.29 7.24 13.33
CA ALA A 81 -8.92 6.85 12.08
C ALA A 81 -10.35 6.27 12.28
N ILE A 82 -11.12 6.90 13.18
CA ILE A 82 -12.50 6.48 13.44
C ILE A 82 -13.35 6.79 12.22
N ALA A 83 -14.06 5.77 11.72
CA ALA A 83 -14.89 5.88 10.52
C ALA A 83 -15.86 7.08 10.59
N GLY A 84 -15.88 7.88 9.53
CA GLY A 84 -16.73 9.06 9.41
C GLY A 84 -16.19 10.33 10.10
N THR A 85 -15.02 10.27 10.77
CA THR A 85 -14.37 11.47 11.33
C THR A 85 -13.41 12.10 10.34
N ASP A 86 -12.99 13.32 10.62
CA ASP A 86 -11.97 14.03 9.82
C ASP A 86 -10.61 13.31 9.87
N GLY A 87 -10.27 12.70 11.00
CA GLY A 87 -9.05 11.92 11.18
C GLY A 87 -8.92 10.73 10.23
N ALA A 88 -10.04 10.12 9.83
CA ALA A 88 -10.09 8.99 8.90
C ALA A 88 -10.15 9.39 7.41
N LYS A 89 -10.12 10.68 7.09
CA LYS A 89 -10.05 11.15 5.71
C LYS A 89 -8.62 11.09 5.18
N VAL A 90 -8.51 10.80 3.89
CA VAL A 90 -7.25 10.97 3.15
C VAL A 90 -6.83 12.43 3.21
N ILE A 91 -5.53 12.67 3.37
CA ILE A 91 -4.99 14.04 3.36
C ILE A 91 -5.27 14.73 2.02
N ASP A 92 -5.60 16.00 2.04
CA ASP A 92 -6.03 16.76 0.85
C ASP A 92 -4.94 16.81 -0.25
N GLU A 93 -3.67 16.79 0.14
CA GLU A 93 -2.52 16.86 -0.76
C GLU A 93 -2.40 15.67 -1.74
N LEU A 94 -3.09 14.57 -1.49
CA LEU A 94 -3.11 13.43 -2.40
C LEU A 94 -4.21 13.53 -3.46
N HIS A 95 -5.06 14.55 -3.39
CA HIS A 95 -6.10 14.85 -4.39
C HIS A 95 -6.90 13.60 -4.78
N GLN A 96 -7.45 12.90 -3.76
CA GLN A 96 -8.27 11.71 -4.00
C GLN A 96 -9.34 12.00 -5.05
N SER A 97 -9.39 11.17 -6.09
CA SER A 97 -10.30 11.32 -7.24
C SER A 97 -11.49 10.36 -7.14
N ASP A 98 -12.63 10.72 -7.73
CA ASP A 98 -13.80 9.84 -7.86
C ASP A 98 -13.50 8.56 -8.66
N SER A 99 -12.42 8.55 -9.42
CA SER A 99 -11.95 7.36 -10.15
C SER A 99 -11.07 6.43 -9.33
N ASP A 100 -10.65 6.84 -8.12
CA ASP A 100 -9.85 6.02 -7.22
C ASP A 100 -10.75 5.07 -6.42
N TYR A 101 -10.22 3.91 -6.08
CA TYR A 101 -10.92 2.95 -5.24
C TYR A 101 -10.59 3.18 -3.76
N VAL A 102 -11.52 2.83 -2.88
CA VAL A 102 -11.33 2.89 -1.43
C VAL A 102 -11.70 1.56 -0.81
N VAL A 103 -10.76 0.99 -0.07
CA VAL A 103 -10.93 -0.25 0.70
C VAL A 103 -10.76 0.08 2.17
N PRO A 104 -11.85 0.22 2.93
CA PRO A 104 -11.77 0.44 4.36
C PRO A 104 -11.28 -0.83 5.06
N LYS A 105 -10.31 -0.68 5.93
CA LYS A 105 -9.77 -1.78 6.75
C LYS A 105 -9.87 -1.47 8.24
N ARG A 106 -9.83 -2.51 9.07
CA ARG A 106 -9.88 -2.39 10.54
C ARG A 106 -8.73 -3.13 11.21
N ARG A 107 -7.72 -3.49 10.42
CA ARG A 107 -6.48 -4.18 10.82
C ARG A 107 -5.36 -3.71 9.93
N TYR A 108 -4.12 -4.00 10.30
CA TYR A 108 -2.94 -3.55 9.58
C TYR A 108 -2.94 -3.91 8.10
N SER A 109 -3.34 -5.13 7.75
CA SER A 109 -3.37 -5.55 6.36
C SER A 109 -4.62 -5.06 5.63
N GLY A 110 -4.40 -4.50 4.44
CA GLY A 110 -5.47 -4.13 3.50
C GLY A 110 -6.27 -5.32 2.99
N PHE A 111 -5.77 -6.54 3.09
CA PHE A 111 -6.46 -7.76 2.67
C PHE A 111 -7.30 -8.41 3.78
N PHE A 112 -7.00 -8.11 5.05
CA PHE A 112 -7.60 -8.83 6.16
C PHE A 112 -9.09 -8.48 6.35
N HIS A 113 -9.97 -9.42 5.97
CA HIS A 113 -11.44 -9.27 5.99
C HIS A 113 -11.95 -8.03 5.23
N THR A 114 -11.33 -7.74 4.08
CA THR A 114 -11.77 -6.72 3.13
C THR A 114 -12.06 -7.37 1.77
N ASP A 115 -12.50 -6.58 0.82
CA ASP A 115 -12.72 -6.98 -0.57
C ASP A 115 -11.53 -6.65 -1.50
N LEU A 116 -10.36 -6.27 -0.96
CA LEU A 116 -9.20 -5.87 -1.76
C LEU A 116 -8.79 -6.94 -2.78
N ASP A 117 -8.74 -8.22 -2.38
CA ASP A 117 -8.36 -9.31 -3.28
C ASP A 117 -9.37 -9.50 -4.41
N VAL A 118 -10.66 -9.38 -4.10
CA VAL A 118 -11.74 -9.41 -5.10
C VAL A 118 -11.56 -8.26 -6.10
N LEU A 119 -11.33 -7.04 -5.60
CA LEU A 119 -11.12 -5.86 -6.45
C LEU A 119 -9.90 -6.03 -7.38
N LEU A 120 -8.76 -6.45 -6.84
CA LEU A 120 -7.54 -6.67 -7.63
C LEU A 120 -7.73 -7.76 -8.69
N THR A 121 -8.45 -8.84 -8.36
CA THR A 121 -8.79 -9.92 -9.29
C THR A 121 -9.67 -9.41 -10.44
N GLU A 122 -10.72 -8.63 -10.16
CA GLU A 122 -11.60 -8.04 -11.18
C GLU A 122 -10.85 -7.05 -12.08
N LEU A 123 -9.90 -6.30 -11.52
CA LEU A 123 -9.02 -5.40 -12.26
C LEU A 123 -7.91 -6.16 -13.02
N LYS A 124 -7.78 -7.49 -12.81
CA LYS A 124 -6.75 -8.37 -13.41
C LYS A 124 -5.34 -7.91 -13.07
N VAL A 125 -5.14 -7.39 -11.87
CA VAL A 125 -3.84 -6.96 -11.35
C VAL A 125 -3.01 -8.19 -10.98
N ASP A 126 -1.73 -8.18 -11.30
CA ASP A 126 -0.75 -9.19 -10.89
C ASP A 126 0.40 -8.62 -10.06
N THR A 127 0.51 -7.30 -10.02
CA THR A 127 1.61 -6.59 -9.36
C THR A 127 1.08 -5.38 -8.59
N VAL A 128 1.37 -5.31 -7.29
CA VAL A 128 0.95 -4.19 -6.43
C VAL A 128 2.14 -3.32 -6.08
N ILE A 129 1.96 -1.99 -6.20
CA ILE A 129 2.93 -1.00 -5.78
C ILE A 129 2.51 -0.47 -4.42
N MET A 130 3.34 -0.71 -3.40
CA MET A 130 3.06 -0.30 -2.03
C MET A 130 3.59 1.10 -1.75
N THR A 131 2.76 1.94 -1.15
CA THR A 131 3.09 3.29 -0.67
C THR A 131 2.33 3.62 0.61
N GLY A 132 2.74 4.66 1.34
CA GLY A 132 2.07 5.11 2.56
C GLY A 132 2.70 4.62 3.85
N LEU A 133 1.90 4.47 4.90
CA LEU A 133 2.33 4.30 6.30
C LEU A 133 1.78 3.02 6.94
N HIS A 134 2.47 2.43 7.90
CA HIS A 134 3.91 2.58 8.14
C HIS A 134 4.62 1.41 7.48
N THR A 135 5.81 1.63 6.92
CA THR A 135 6.57 0.63 6.16
C THR A 135 6.71 -0.70 6.91
N HIS A 136 7.00 -0.67 8.21
CA HIS A 136 7.18 -1.86 9.06
C HIS A 136 5.87 -2.44 9.63
N MET A 137 4.73 -1.76 9.43
CA MET A 137 3.42 -2.16 9.97
C MET A 137 2.40 -2.43 8.86
N CYS A 138 1.48 -1.50 8.59
CA CYS A 138 0.38 -1.72 7.65
C CYS A 138 0.87 -2.03 6.24
N VAL A 139 1.90 -1.33 5.75
CA VAL A 139 2.53 -1.63 4.45
C VAL A 139 3.11 -3.04 4.45
N ARG A 140 3.88 -3.43 5.48
CA ARG A 140 4.45 -4.77 5.59
C ARG A 140 3.39 -5.86 5.67
N HIS A 141 2.34 -5.68 6.48
CA HIS A 141 1.27 -6.69 6.63
C HIS A 141 0.46 -6.83 5.35
N THR A 142 0.15 -5.72 4.68
CA THR A 142 -0.51 -5.74 3.36
C THR A 142 0.36 -6.43 2.32
N SER A 143 1.68 -6.18 2.33
CA SER A 143 2.63 -6.86 1.45
C SER A 143 2.74 -8.36 1.74
N ALA A 144 2.64 -8.77 3.01
CA ALA A 144 2.65 -10.17 3.42
C ALA A 144 1.49 -10.93 2.80
N ASP A 145 0.28 -10.40 2.91
CA ASP A 145 -0.90 -11.04 2.35
C ASP A 145 -0.89 -11.00 0.82
N ALA A 146 -0.45 -9.89 0.20
CA ALA A 146 -0.24 -9.81 -1.24
C ALA A 146 0.69 -10.93 -1.73
N TYR A 147 1.85 -11.12 -1.08
CA TYR A 147 2.79 -12.17 -1.40
C TYR A 147 2.16 -13.58 -1.26
N GLN A 148 1.41 -13.83 -0.18
CA GLN A 148 0.76 -15.13 0.06
C GLN A 148 -0.35 -15.42 -0.95
N LEU A 149 -1.02 -14.39 -1.47
CA LEU A 149 -2.05 -14.48 -2.51
C LEU A 149 -1.47 -14.57 -3.94
N GLY A 150 -0.13 -14.46 -4.09
CA GLY A 150 0.56 -14.64 -5.36
C GLY A 150 0.78 -13.35 -6.15
N TYR A 151 0.50 -12.17 -5.57
CA TYR A 151 0.84 -10.89 -6.20
C TYR A 151 2.34 -10.62 -6.14
N ASN A 152 2.88 -10.04 -7.21
CA ASN A 152 4.21 -9.44 -7.16
C ASN A 152 4.14 -8.14 -6.35
N VAL A 153 5.11 -7.93 -5.47
CA VAL A 153 5.16 -6.75 -4.60
C VAL A 153 6.29 -5.83 -5.04
N VAL A 154 5.94 -4.58 -5.29
CA VAL A 154 6.90 -3.49 -5.54
C VAL A 154 6.70 -2.45 -4.44
N VAL A 155 7.78 -1.89 -3.90
CA VAL A 155 7.72 -0.86 -2.85
C VAL A 155 8.29 0.44 -3.37
N ALA A 156 7.50 1.49 -3.38
CA ALA A 156 7.95 2.86 -3.68
C ALA A 156 8.68 3.42 -2.45
N LYS A 157 10.00 3.16 -2.35
CA LYS A 157 10.81 3.40 -1.15
C LYS A 157 10.84 4.85 -0.65
N ASP A 158 10.63 5.80 -1.54
CA ASP A 158 10.60 7.24 -1.26
C ASP A 158 9.16 7.79 -1.13
N ALA A 159 8.17 6.91 -1.22
CA ALA A 159 6.75 7.17 -0.97
C ALA A 159 6.17 6.31 0.16
N THR A 160 7.02 5.69 0.99
CA THR A 160 6.64 5.01 2.24
C THR A 160 7.64 5.38 3.33
N ASP A 161 7.19 5.45 4.57
CA ASP A 161 8.07 5.71 5.71
C ASP A 161 7.47 5.12 7.02
N SER A 162 8.15 5.35 8.13
CA SER A 162 7.76 4.85 9.45
C SER A 162 7.98 5.91 10.53
N PHE A 163 7.62 5.61 11.78
CA PHE A 163 7.83 6.53 12.91
C PHE A 163 9.30 6.91 13.07
N THR A 164 10.20 5.94 12.90
CA THR A 164 11.65 6.15 12.98
C THR A 164 12.35 5.65 11.72
N LYS A 165 13.59 6.12 11.52
CA LYS A 165 14.43 5.60 10.43
C LYS A 165 14.77 4.12 10.62
N GLU A 166 14.95 3.67 11.85
CA GLU A 166 15.22 2.28 12.17
C GLU A 166 14.05 1.37 11.76
N ASP A 167 12.82 1.76 12.09
CA ASP A 167 11.61 1.06 11.67
C ASP A 167 11.46 1.00 10.16
N TYR A 168 11.78 2.10 9.47
CA TYR A 168 11.77 2.15 8.02
C TYR A 168 12.80 1.18 7.43
N ASP A 169 14.05 1.27 7.87
CA ASP A 169 15.14 0.42 7.38
C ASP A 169 14.83 -1.07 7.62
N TYR A 170 14.29 -1.40 8.80
CA TYR A 170 13.83 -2.74 9.14
C TYR A 170 12.70 -3.18 8.20
N GLY A 171 11.70 -2.33 7.98
CA GLY A 171 10.57 -2.62 7.09
C GLY A 171 11.02 -2.89 5.66
N ILE A 172 11.83 -2.01 5.07
CA ILE A 172 12.37 -2.17 3.71
C ILE A 172 13.20 -3.46 3.58
N LYS A 173 14.10 -3.71 4.54
CA LYS A 173 14.89 -4.93 4.55
C LYS A 173 14.00 -6.18 4.59
N TYR A 174 13.01 -6.19 5.48
CA TYR A 174 12.11 -7.33 5.64
C TYR A 174 11.29 -7.59 4.35
N LEU A 175 10.71 -6.55 3.77
CA LEU A 175 9.95 -6.64 2.52
C LEU A 175 10.77 -7.26 1.40
N LYS A 176 12.01 -6.81 1.25
CA LYS A 176 12.94 -7.31 0.23
C LYS A 176 13.36 -8.76 0.46
N GLU A 177 13.80 -9.09 1.68
CA GLU A 177 14.43 -10.38 1.98
C GLU A 177 13.41 -11.51 2.19
N VAL A 178 12.23 -11.19 2.72
CA VAL A 178 11.22 -12.20 3.10
C VAL A 178 10.15 -12.36 2.03
N TYR A 179 9.69 -11.27 1.41
CA TYR A 179 8.64 -11.32 0.39
C TYR A 179 9.18 -11.12 -1.03
N GLY A 180 10.49 -10.98 -1.22
CA GLY A 180 11.09 -10.78 -2.53
C GLY A 180 10.64 -9.48 -3.21
N ALA A 181 10.19 -8.49 -2.42
CA ALA A 181 9.68 -7.24 -2.96
C ALA A 181 10.75 -6.49 -3.76
N GLU A 182 10.37 -6.00 -4.93
CA GLU A 182 11.18 -5.05 -5.69
C GLU A 182 11.16 -3.70 -4.98
N ILE A 183 12.32 -3.15 -4.65
CA ILE A 183 12.45 -1.83 -4.00
C ILE A 183 12.88 -0.81 -5.04
N SER A 184 12.01 0.16 -5.33
CA SER A 184 12.25 1.17 -6.36
C SER A 184 11.88 2.57 -5.87
N ASP A 185 12.40 3.61 -6.51
CA ASP A 185 11.93 4.98 -6.30
C ASP A 185 10.81 5.35 -7.28
N VAL A 186 10.07 6.40 -6.94
CA VAL A 186 8.92 6.85 -7.72
C VAL A 186 9.30 7.21 -9.15
N ASP A 187 10.44 7.86 -9.36
CA ASP A 187 10.87 8.28 -10.71
C ASP A 187 11.17 7.09 -11.61
N THR A 188 11.78 6.06 -11.06
CA THR A 188 12.04 4.81 -11.77
C THR A 188 10.74 4.07 -12.07
N LEU A 189 9.84 3.94 -11.09
CA LEU A 189 8.55 3.29 -11.27
C LEU A 189 7.73 3.95 -12.39
N LEU A 190 7.64 5.28 -12.40
CA LEU A 190 6.90 6.01 -13.41
C LEU A 190 7.45 5.87 -14.82
N LYS A 191 8.68 5.42 -15.00
CA LYS A 191 9.26 5.12 -16.32
C LYS A 191 8.93 3.70 -16.78
N THR A 192 8.65 2.79 -15.85
CA THR A 192 8.38 1.38 -16.15
C THR A 192 6.89 1.07 -16.34
N LEU A 193 6.01 1.90 -15.77
CA LEU A 193 4.57 1.86 -15.98
C LEU A 193 4.21 2.41 -17.36
#